data_f1201fdfbc69db8d38b09c921f147425
#
_entry.id   f1201fdfbc69db8d38b09c921f147425
#
_cell.length_a   1.000
_cell.length_b   1.000
_cell.length_c   1.000
_cell.angle_alpha   90.00
_cell.angle_beta   90.00
_cell.angle_gamma   90.00
#
_symmetry.space_group_name_H-M   'P 1'
#
loop_
_entity.id
_entity.type
_entity.pdbx_description
1 polymer ?
#
loop_
_entity_poly.entity_id
_entity_poly.type
_entity_poly.pdbx_seq_one_letter_code
_entity_poly.pdbx_strand_id
1 'polypeptide(L)'
;MRIVDISNWKADCDVSQIDADGVVVQCTWGAGECSNDYGLVNSVWTGADAKIQAAAARGMAVGYMHYIRGVGASKEAYFFAKNTEGYLKKFVPCVDWEADDNAAWGNRAYLDEFLYQYIRLTGVKPLVYASRSEIPFIKDICGKHDCGIWEACYASMDAVGWQDANSIWSYVAYPMRQYTSNGQIGGYAGSLDLNYFAGDKAAWDKYAGVGANTPVNPAPAPVVSPSPTVVHTTYEVVVDALNVRTEPSLNGQIVACYGRGGKVVLDGWGVYADGFLWGRYVGASSGQLRYVAIGTESGSDWYLTMCR
;
A
#
# COMPACT_ATOMS: atom_id res chain seq x y z
N MET A 1 -20.12 3.91 9.64
CA MET A 1 -19.93 5.21 8.97
C MET A 1 -20.20 5.08 7.49
N ARG A 2 -20.75 6.13 6.89
CA ARG A 2 -21.02 6.26 5.45
C ARG A 2 -19.76 6.82 4.77
N ILE A 3 -19.16 6.04 3.91
CA ILE A 3 -17.89 6.40 3.24
C ILE A 3 -18.10 6.37 1.73
N VAL A 4 -17.60 7.35 1.02
CA VAL A 4 -17.48 7.31 -0.44
C VAL A 4 -16.05 6.95 -0.84
N ASP A 5 -15.87 6.34 -1.99
CA ASP A 5 -14.55 6.28 -2.61
C ASP A 5 -14.59 6.95 -3.99
N ILE A 6 -13.48 7.59 -4.33
CA ILE A 6 -13.33 8.37 -5.55
C ILE A 6 -11.96 8.14 -6.18
N SER A 7 -11.96 8.16 -7.51
CA SER A 7 -10.75 8.12 -8.32
C SER A 7 -10.67 9.38 -9.20
N ASN A 8 -9.66 9.44 -10.04
CA ASN A 8 -9.49 10.50 -11.05
C ASN A 8 -10.69 10.61 -12.02
N TRP A 9 -11.52 9.56 -12.15
CA TRP A 9 -12.77 9.60 -12.92
C TRP A 9 -13.85 10.49 -12.29
N LYS A 10 -13.69 10.86 -11.01
CA LYS A 10 -14.57 11.74 -10.24
C LYS A 10 -13.85 13.06 -9.87
N ALA A 11 -13.00 13.55 -10.78
CA ALA A 11 -12.22 14.76 -10.54
C ALA A 11 -13.07 16.02 -10.27
N ASP A 12 -14.29 16.06 -10.78
CA ASP A 12 -15.29 17.11 -10.56
C ASP A 12 -16.04 17.03 -9.22
N CYS A 13 -15.93 15.91 -8.47
CA CYS A 13 -16.57 15.76 -7.17
C CYS A 13 -15.94 16.71 -6.14
N ASP A 14 -16.72 17.66 -5.64
CA ASP A 14 -16.28 18.54 -4.54
C ASP A 14 -16.51 17.85 -3.19
N VAL A 15 -15.45 17.26 -2.65
CA VAL A 15 -15.47 16.54 -1.36
C VAL A 15 -15.93 17.44 -0.21
N SER A 16 -15.79 18.78 -0.35
CA SER A 16 -16.27 19.71 0.67
C SER A 16 -17.78 19.78 0.81
N GLN A 17 -18.53 19.34 -0.21
CA GLN A 17 -19.98 19.46 -0.28
C GLN A 17 -20.74 18.13 -0.08
N ILE A 18 -20.09 16.97 -0.24
CA ILE A 18 -20.78 15.68 -0.19
C ILE A 18 -21.31 15.34 1.21
N ASP A 19 -22.50 14.72 1.26
CA ASP A 19 -23.10 14.19 2.50
C ASP A 19 -22.52 12.79 2.81
N ALA A 20 -21.33 12.74 3.37
CA ALA A 20 -20.66 11.52 3.80
C ALA A 20 -19.85 11.74 5.08
N ASP A 21 -19.63 10.67 5.85
CA ASP A 21 -18.83 10.71 7.07
C ASP A 21 -17.33 10.57 6.76
N GLY A 22 -17.00 10.00 5.59
CA GLY A 22 -15.61 9.78 5.16
C GLY A 22 -15.45 9.63 3.65
N VAL A 23 -14.20 9.65 3.20
CA VAL A 23 -13.81 9.44 1.81
C VAL A 23 -12.51 8.64 1.71
N VAL A 24 -12.47 7.72 0.75
CA VAL A 24 -11.23 7.08 0.28
C VAL A 24 -10.89 7.68 -1.09
N VAL A 25 -9.66 8.15 -1.26
CA VAL A 25 -9.22 8.83 -2.48
C VAL A 25 -8.14 8.01 -3.15
N GLN A 26 -8.35 7.58 -4.39
CA GLN A 26 -7.29 6.94 -5.18
C GLN A 26 -6.18 7.95 -5.43
N CYS A 27 -4.95 7.60 -5.02
CA CYS A 27 -3.78 8.46 -5.19
C CYS A 27 -2.87 7.96 -6.31
N THR A 28 -2.75 6.64 -6.44
CA THR A 28 -1.81 6.03 -7.38
C THR A 28 -2.44 4.85 -8.12
N TRP A 29 -1.93 4.58 -9.33
CA TRP A 29 -2.36 3.51 -10.21
C TRP A 29 -1.16 2.92 -10.96
N GLY A 30 -0.71 1.71 -10.59
CA GLY A 30 0.55 1.15 -11.09
C GLY A 30 1.79 1.87 -10.53
N ALA A 31 2.87 1.97 -11.27
CA ALA A 31 4.13 2.49 -10.75
C ALA A 31 4.93 3.31 -11.79
N GLY A 32 4.31 4.38 -12.32
CA GLY A 32 4.95 5.37 -13.17
C GLY A 32 4.63 5.25 -14.66
N GLU A 33 3.93 4.19 -15.10
CA GLU A 33 3.67 3.92 -16.52
C GLU A 33 2.34 4.47 -17.05
N CYS A 34 1.48 5.00 -16.19
CA CYS A 34 0.14 5.44 -16.57
C CYS A 34 -0.01 6.96 -16.56
N SER A 35 -0.68 7.47 -17.60
CA SER A 35 -1.17 8.85 -17.66
C SER A 35 -2.47 8.90 -18.45
N ASN A 36 -3.39 9.81 -18.09
CA ASN A 36 -4.63 10.02 -18.80
C ASN A 36 -5.12 11.47 -18.67
N ASP A 37 -6.19 11.81 -19.43
CA ASP A 37 -6.77 13.16 -19.49
C ASP A 37 -7.55 13.54 -18.22
N TYR A 38 -7.73 12.62 -17.27
CA TYR A 38 -8.45 12.84 -16.01
C TYR A 38 -7.49 13.15 -14.83
N GLY A 39 -6.30 13.65 -15.16
CA GLY A 39 -5.33 14.13 -14.17
C GLY A 39 -4.44 13.04 -13.57
N LEU A 40 -4.40 11.84 -14.16
CA LEU A 40 -3.40 10.85 -13.83
C LEU A 40 -2.11 11.15 -14.62
N VAL A 41 -1.03 11.42 -13.93
CA VAL A 41 0.28 11.74 -14.52
C VAL A 41 1.34 10.84 -13.91
N ASN A 42 2.02 10.04 -14.73
CA ASN A 42 3.02 9.08 -14.27
C ASN A 42 2.50 8.24 -13.07
N SER A 43 1.31 7.68 -13.21
CA SER A 43 0.65 6.86 -12.20
C SER A 43 0.25 7.56 -10.90
N VAL A 44 0.28 8.88 -10.83
CA VAL A 44 -0.17 9.68 -9.69
C VAL A 44 -1.34 10.57 -10.11
N TRP A 45 -2.44 10.53 -9.35
CA TRP A 45 -3.54 11.47 -9.56
C TRP A 45 -3.20 12.83 -8.94
N THR A 46 -3.02 13.84 -9.77
CA THR A 46 -2.62 15.20 -9.37
C THR A 46 -3.67 15.94 -8.54
N GLY A 47 -4.94 15.52 -8.65
CA GLY A 47 -6.06 16.09 -7.86
C GLY A 47 -6.25 15.44 -6.48
N ALA A 48 -5.59 14.33 -6.18
CA ALA A 48 -5.85 13.55 -4.97
C ALA A 48 -5.58 14.32 -3.68
N ASP A 49 -4.46 15.03 -3.61
CA ASP A 49 -4.09 15.77 -2.38
C ASP A 49 -5.15 16.83 -2.02
N ALA A 50 -5.64 17.60 -2.99
CA ALA A 50 -6.67 18.62 -2.73
C ALA A 50 -7.96 17.99 -2.16
N LYS A 51 -8.36 16.79 -2.64
CA LYS A 51 -9.52 16.06 -2.12
C LYS A 51 -9.29 15.57 -0.69
N ILE A 52 -8.12 15.00 -0.42
CA ILE A 52 -7.71 14.54 0.91
C ILE A 52 -7.68 15.68 1.91
N GLN A 53 -7.07 16.81 1.56
CA GLN A 53 -7.00 17.99 2.44
C GLN A 53 -8.38 18.59 2.71
N ALA A 54 -9.24 18.66 1.69
CA ALA A 54 -10.62 19.15 1.85
C ALA A 54 -11.43 18.26 2.81
N ALA A 55 -11.31 16.94 2.69
CA ALA A 55 -11.95 15.99 3.61
C ALA A 55 -11.41 16.11 5.03
N ALA A 56 -10.09 16.19 5.17
CA ALA A 56 -9.44 16.34 6.47
C ALA A 56 -9.86 17.64 7.18
N ALA A 57 -9.96 18.75 6.44
CA ALA A 57 -10.43 20.03 6.98
C ALA A 57 -11.87 19.97 7.50
N ARG A 58 -12.72 19.09 6.97
CA ARG A 58 -14.07 18.80 7.47
C ARG A 58 -14.10 17.85 8.66
N GLY A 59 -12.96 17.28 9.06
CA GLY A 59 -12.91 16.25 10.09
C GLY A 59 -13.46 14.88 9.65
N MET A 60 -13.57 14.64 8.35
CA MET A 60 -14.03 13.36 7.80
C MET A 60 -13.06 12.22 8.12
N ALA A 61 -13.55 10.98 8.06
CA ALA A 61 -12.71 9.80 7.99
C ALA A 61 -12.04 9.76 6.60
N VAL A 62 -10.71 9.75 6.56
CA VAL A 62 -9.96 9.83 5.30
C VAL A 62 -9.17 8.56 5.06
N GLY A 63 -9.28 8.01 3.84
CA GLY A 63 -8.42 6.97 3.31
C GLY A 63 -7.73 7.42 2.03
N TYR A 64 -6.63 6.76 1.68
CA TYR A 64 -5.92 6.94 0.43
C TYR A 64 -5.64 5.57 -0.20
N MET A 65 -5.74 5.46 -1.52
CA MET A 65 -5.80 4.17 -2.20
C MET A 65 -4.79 4.06 -3.35
N HIS A 66 -4.27 2.85 -3.52
CA HIS A 66 -3.47 2.42 -4.66
C HIS A 66 -4.22 1.37 -5.46
N TYR A 67 -4.29 1.54 -6.78
CA TYR A 67 -4.81 0.54 -7.70
C TYR A 67 -3.66 -0.33 -8.23
N ILE A 68 -3.74 -1.65 -8.00
CA ILE A 68 -2.72 -2.60 -8.46
C ILE A 68 -2.90 -2.88 -9.96
N ARG A 69 -1.84 -2.69 -10.74
CA ARG A 69 -1.81 -2.98 -12.19
C ARG A 69 -1.01 -4.22 -12.58
N GLY A 70 -0.25 -4.79 -11.68
CA GLY A 70 0.56 -5.96 -11.97
C GLY A 70 1.88 -5.64 -12.68
N VAL A 71 2.46 -4.46 -12.47
CA VAL A 71 3.73 -4.01 -13.06
C VAL A 71 4.95 -4.25 -12.17
N GLY A 72 4.79 -5.09 -11.16
CA GLY A 72 5.82 -5.51 -10.21
C GLY A 72 5.42 -5.22 -8.76
N ALA A 73 5.14 -6.25 -7.96
CA ALA A 73 4.58 -6.13 -6.62
C ALA A 73 5.38 -5.22 -5.70
N SER A 74 6.70 -5.44 -5.60
CA SER A 74 7.60 -4.61 -4.81
C SER A 74 7.72 -3.18 -5.35
N LYS A 75 7.71 -3.02 -6.68
CA LYS A 75 7.77 -1.73 -7.36
C LYS A 75 6.51 -0.90 -7.07
N GLU A 76 5.32 -1.50 -7.20
CA GLU A 76 4.06 -0.82 -6.90
C GLU A 76 3.94 -0.48 -5.41
N ALA A 77 4.33 -1.39 -4.51
CA ALA A 77 4.32 -1.13 -3.07
C ALA A 77 5.23 0.05 -2.68
N TYR A 78 6.44 0.11 -3.26
CA TYR A 78 7.35 1.24 -3.06
C TYR A 78 6.78 2.53 -3.65
N PHE A 79 6.25 2.47 -4.88
CA PHE A 79 5.67 3.63 -5.55
C PHE A 79 4.50 4.22 -4.75
N PHE A 80 3.60 3.36 -4.25
CA PHE A 80 2.50 3.77 -3.38
C PHE A 80 3.02 4.42 -2.11
N ALA A 81 3.90 3.74 -1.36
CA ALA A 81 4.45 4.25 -0.11
C ALA A 81 5.15 5.61 -0.30
N LYS A 82 5.93 5.76 -1.38
CA LYS A 82 6.71 6.98 -1.67
C LYS A 82 5.81 8.17 -2.03
N ASN A 83 4.81 7.96 -2.88
CA ASN A 83 3.92 9.04 -3.33
C ASN A 83 2.84 9.41 -2.28
N THR A 84 2.71 8.63 -1.21
CA THR A 84 1.74 8.87 -0.13
C THR A 84 2.40 9.00 1.24
N GLU A 85 3.71 9.19 1.32
CA GLU A 85 4.45 9.28 2.59
C GLU A 85 3.92 10.36 3.53
N GLY A 86 3.39 11.46 2.98
CA GLY A 86 2.76 12.55 3.74
C GLY A 86 1.48 12.17 4.48
N TYR A 87 0.83 11.05 4.12
CA TYR A 87 -0.42 10.56 4.70
C TYR A 87 -0.23 9.44 5.71
N LEU A 88 0.97 8.86 5.77
CA LEU A 88 1.28 7.76 6.68
C LEU A 88 0.97 8.12 8.12
N LYS A 89 0.30 7.20 8.83
CA LYS A 89 -0.13 7.35 10.23
C LYS A 89 -1.06 8.55 10.48
N LYS A 90 -1.62 9.14 9.44
CA LYS A 90 -2.64 10.19 9.51
C LYS A 90 -3.97 9.69 8.94
N PHE A 91 -3.90 8.96 7.83
CA PHE A 91 -5.06 8.46 7.09
C PHE A 91 -4.90 6.97 6.80
N VAL A 92 -5.99 6.30 6.44
CA VAL A 92 -6.03 4.85 6.22
C VAL A 92 -5.54 4.49 4.82
N PRO A 93 -4.48 3.69 4.68
CA PRO A 93 -4.09 3.15 3.38
C PRO A 93 -5.07 2.09 2.91
N CYS A 94 -5.39 2.11 1.63
CA CYS A 94 -6.21 1.11 0.96
C CYS A 94 -5.51 0.60 -0.30
N VAL A 95 -5.75 -0.65 -0.65
CA VAL A 95 -5.21 -1.29 -1.85
C VAL A 95 -6.36 -1.89 -2.63
N ASP A 96 -6.45 -1.56 -3.90
CA ASP A 96 -7.46 -2.02 -4.82
C ASP A 96 -6.95 -3.22 -5.61
N TRP A 97 -7.58 -4.39 -5.37
CA TRP A 97 -7.28 -5.65 -6.04
C TRP A 97 -8.47 -6.05 -6.90
N GLU A 98 -8.43 -5.70 -8.18
CA GLU A 98 -9.48 -5.97 -9.16
C GLU A 98 -8.91 -6.64 -10.42
N ALA A 99 -9.82 -7.19 -11.25
CA ALA A 99 -9.47 -7.83 -12.51
C ALA A 99 -9.14 -6.83 -13.62
N ASP A 100 -9.83 -5.69 -13.62
CA ASP A 100 -9.73 -4.71 -14.69
C ASP A 100 -8.35 -4.06 -14.69
N ASP A 101 -7.72 -3.98 -15.86
CA ASP A 101 -6.39 -3.38 -16.08
C ASP A 101 -5.29 -3.85 -15.10
N ASN A 102 -5.41 -5.10 -14.58
CA ASN A 102 -4.47 -5.71 -13.64
C ASN A 102 -3.80 -6.94 -14.27
N ALA A 103 -2.60 -6.78 -14.76
CA ALA A 103 -1.82 -7.86 -15.38
C ALA A 103 -1.43 -8.99 -14.40
N ALA A 104 -1.53 -8.74 -13.08
CA ALA A 104 -1.28 -9.73 -12.04
C ALA A 104 -2.56 -10.45 -11.57
N TRP A 105 -3.73 -10.15 -12.17
CA TRP A 105 -4.98 -10.78 -11.74
C TRP A 105 -4.90 -12.31 -11.69
N GLY A 106 -5.37 -12.89 -10.60
CA GLY A 106 -5.26 -14.33 -10.33
C GLY A 106 -3.91 -14.80 -9.79
N ASN A 107 -2.85 -13.98 -9.89
CA ASN A 107 -1.57 -14.27 -9.26
C ASN A 107 -1.55 -13.79 -7.80
N ARG A 108 -2.05 -14.62 -6.89
CA ARG A 108 -2.18 -14.28 -5.47
C ARG A 108 -0.85 -14.08 -4.76
N ALA A 109 0.24 -14.68 -5.26
CA ALA A 109 1.59 -14.41 -4.76
C ALA A 109 2.02 -12.96 -4.99
N TYR A 110 1.46 -12.31 -6.01
CA TYR A 110 1.69 -10.89 -6.25
C TYR A 110 1.09 -10.03 -5.14
N LEU A 111 -0.17 -10.27 -4.77
CA LEU A 111 -0.82 -9.54 -3.66
C LEU A 111 -0.10 -9.80 -2.33
N ASP A 112 0.31 -11.04 -2.06
CA ASP A 112 1.08 -11.41 -0.87
C ASP A 112 2.39 -10.62 -0.77
N GLU A 113 3.15 -10.57 -1.87
CA GLU A 113 4.40 -9.79 -1.95
C GLU A 113 4.16 -8.29 -1.84
N PHE A 114 3.13 -7.76 -2.50
CA PHE A 114 2.79 -6.34 -2.41
C PHE A 114 2.50 -5.94 -0.95
N LEU A 115 1.64 -6.67 -0.26
CA LEU A 115 1.28 -6.39 1.14
C LEU A 115 2.49 -6.50 2.06
N TYR A 116 3.31 -7.55 1.88
CA TYR A 116 4.56 -7.71 2.62
C TYR A 116 5.47 -6.49 2.46
N GLN A 117 5.72 -6.06 1.23
CA GLN A 117 6.62 -4.94 0.95
C GLN A 117 6.05 -3.61 1.45
N TYR A 118 4.75 -3.35 1.22
CA TYR A 118 4.14 -2.11 1.67
C TYR A 118 4.18 -1.97 3.21
N ILE A 119 3.80 -3.03 3.93
CA ILE A 119 3.82 -3.04 5.41
C ILE A 119 5.25 -2.90 5.93
N ARG A 120 6.20 -3.57 5.29
CA ARG A 120 7.62 -3.46 5.66
C ARG A 120 8.16 -2.03 5.49
N LEU A 121 7.75 -1.33 4.44
CA LEU A 121 8.17 0.04 4.14
C LEU A 121 7.52 1.07 5.07
N THR A 122 6.26 0.87 5.42
CA THR A 122 5.43 1.89 6.08
C THR A 122 5.14 1.59 7.55
N GLY A 123 5.17 0.34 7.94
CA GLY A 123 4.70 -0.13 9.25
C GLY A 123 3.18 -0.07 9.42
N VAL A 124 2.42 0.20 8.34
CA VAL A 124 0.95 0.32 8.38
C VAL A 124 0.32 -0.75 7.48
N LYS A 125 -0.75 -1.37 7.96
CA LYS A 125 -1.48 -2.44 7.27
C LYS A 125 -2.63 -1.83 6.48
N PRO A 126 -2.70 -2.01 5.15
CA PRO A 126 -3.79 -1.44 4.35
C PRO A 126 -5.09 -2.23 4.50
N LEU A 127 -6.23 -1.57 4.22
CA LEU A 127 -7.45 -2.26 3.83
C LEU A 127 -7.31 -2.78 2.41
N VAL A 128 -7.71 -4.04 2.14
CA VAL A 128 -7.65 -4.64 0.81
C VAL A 128 -9.06 -4.71 0.23
N TYR A 129 -9.31 -3.90 -0.79
CA TYR A 129 -10.54 -3.93 -1.56
C TYR A 129 -10.50 -5.07 -2.58
N ALA A 130 -11.59 -5.83 -2.63
CA ALA A 130 -11.82 -6.83 -3.66
C ALA A 130 -13.30 -7.17 -3.80
N SER A 131 -13.69 -7.69 -4.97
CA SER A 131 -15.03 -8.26 -5.16
C SER A 131 -15.27 -9.45 -4.23
N ARG A 132 -16.53 -9.64 -3.81
CA ARG A 132 -16.95 -10.79 -2.97
C ARG A 132 -16.50 -12.14 -3.54
N SER A 133 -16.51 -12.29 -4.84
CA SER A 133 -16.09 -13.52 -5.52
C SER A 133 -14.59 -13.82 -5.36
N GLU A 134 -13.76 -12.80 -5.17
CA GLU A 134 -12.31 -12.96 -5.00
C GLU A 134 -11.91 -13.20 -3.53
N ILE A 135 -12.70 -12.74 -2.57
CA ILE A 135 -12.39 -12.84 -1.14
C ILE A 135 -12.01 -14.27 -0.68
N PRO A 136 -12.69 -15.35 -1.09
CA PRO A 136 -12.30 -16.72 -0.70
C PRO A 136 -10.84 -17.05 -1.02
N PHE A 137 -10.26 -16.38 -2.00
CA PHE A 137 -8.91 -16.62 -2.48
C PHE A 137 -7.85 -15.73 -1.84
N ILE A 138 -8.22 -14.55 -1.35
CA ILE A 138 -7.28 -13.58 -0.75
C ILE A 138 -7.37 -13.49 0.77
N LYS A 139 -8.42 -14.01 1.39
CA LYS A 139 -8.66 -13.89 2.85
C LYS A 139 -7.50 -14.41 3.70
N ASP A 140 -6.86 -15.50 3.27
CA ASP A 140 -5.74 -16.10 4.00
C ASP A 140 -4.48 -15.22 3.87
N ILE A 141 -4.30 -14.56 2.72
CA ILE A 141 -3.23 -13.58 2.51
C ILE A 141 -3.47 -12.34 3.38
N CYS A 142 -4.69 -11.80 3.37
CA CYS A 142 -5.05 -10.67 4.24
C CYS A 142 -4.85 -11.04 5.72
N GLY A 143 -5.28 -12.24 6.14
CA GLY A 143 -5.09 -12.75 7.49
C GLY A 143 -3.61 -12.93 7.88
N LYS A 144 -2.77 -13.43 6.97
CA LYS A 144 -1.31 -13.56 7.16
C LYS A 144 -0.66 -12.20 7.48
N HIS A 145 -1.10 -11.13 6.81
CA HIS A 145 -0.58 -9.78 6.98
C HIS A 145 -1.37 -8.95 7.99
N ASP A 146 -2.43 -9.51 8.59
CA ASP A 146 -3.36 -8.82 9.49
C ASP A 146 -3.96 -7.56 8.85
N CYS A 147 -4.30 -7.66 7.55
CA CYS A 147 -4.96 -6.63 6.78
C CYS A 147 -6.48 -6.79 6.86
N GLY A 148 -7.20 -5.69 7.01
CA GLY A 148 -8.65 -5.68 6.90
C GLY A 148 -9.09 -5.86 5.44
N ILE A 149 -10.28 -6.45 5.24
CA ILE A 149 -10.89 -6.62 3.91
C ILE A 149 -11.98 -5.58 3.71
N TRP A 150 -11.96 -4.96 2.55
CA TRP A 150 -13.00 -4.07 2.05
C TRP A 150 -13.72 -4.80 0.90
N GLU A 151 -14.91 -5.33 1.21
CA GLU A 151 -15.67 -6.17 0.29
C GLU A 151 -16.51 -5.34 -0.67
N ALA A 152 -16.43 -5.59 -1.98
CA ALA A 152 -17.41 -5.10 -2.94
C ALA A 152 -18.49 -6.14 -3.19
N CYS A 153 -19.75 -5.76 -2.91
CA CYS A 153 -20.90 -6.63 -3.15
C CYS A 153 -22.19 -5.82 -3.32
N TYR A 154 -22.67 -5.76 -4.54
CA TYR A 154 -23.85 -5.00 -4.92
C TYR A 154 -25.09 -5.89 -4.98
N ALA A 155 -26.21 -5.40 -4.47
CA ALA A 155 -27.50 -6.09 -4.60
C ALA A 155 -28.13 -5.87 -5.99
N SER A 156 -27.90 -4.68 -6.58
CA SER A 156 -28.30 -4.31 -7.94
C SER A 156 -27.39 -3.21 -8.47
N MET A 157 -27.55 -2.86 -9.73
CA MET A 157 -26.90 -1.69 -10.36
C MET A 157 -27.82 -0.47 -10.41
N ASP A 158 -28.97 -0.52 -9.75
CA ASP A 158 -29.89 0.61 -9.68
C ASP A 158 -29.26 1.77 -8.88
N ALA A 159 -29.68 2.99 -9.19
CA ALA A 159 -29.28 4.17 -8.42
C ALA A 159 -29.89 4.13 -7.01
N VAL A 160 -29.04 4.20 -6.00
CA VAL A 160 -29.45 4.16 -4.59
C VAL A 160 -28.75 5.24 -3.78
N GLY A 161 -29.42 5.74 -2.76
CA GLY A 161 -28.83 6.62 -1.74
C GLY A 161 -28.17 5.82 -0.59
N TRP A 162 -27.90 6.52 0.50
CA TRP A 162 -27.48 5.87 1.74
C TRP A 162 -28.55 4.89 2.23
N GLN A 163 -28.14 3.64 2.44
CA GLN A 163 -29.01 2.58 2.92
C GLN A 163 -28.84 2.37 4.43
N ASP A 164 -29.85 1.71 5.05
CA ASP A 164 -29.75 1.32 6.45
C ASP A 164 -28.59 0.31 6.64
N ALA A 165 -27.77 0.60 7.63
CA ALA A 165 -26.66 -0.25 8.04
C ALA A 165 -27.07 -1.72 8.25
N ASN A 166 -28.24 -1.98 8.87
CA ASN A 166 -28.72 -3.34 9.14
C ASN A 166 -29.01 -4.11 7.85
N SER A 167 -29.51 -3.43 6.81
CA SER A 167 -29.76 -4.07 5.51
C SER A 167 -28.46 -4.43 4.78
N ILE A 168 -27.42 -3.63 4.97
CA ILE A 168 -26.09 -3.84 4.37
C ILE A 168 -25.34 -4.94 5.12
N TRP A 169 -25.43 -4.96 6.47
CA TRP A 169 -24.63 -5.80 7.35
C TRP A 169 -25.17 -7.19 7.62
N SER A 170 -26.39 -7.51 7.21
CA SER A 170 -27.01 -8.82 7.52
C SER A 170 -26.17 -10.06 7.16
N TYR A 171 -25.10 -9.88 6.39
CA TYR A 171 -24.21 -10.96 5.92
C TYR A 171 -22.71 -10.61 5.91
N VAL A 172 -22.24 -9.56 6.61
CA VAL A 172 -20.86 -9.09 6.48
C VAL A 172 -19.98 -9.49 7.65
N ALA A 173 -18.88 -10.17 7.31
CA ALA A 173 -17.82 -10.51 8.25
C ALA A 173 -16.61 -9.56 8.20
N TYR A 174 -16.64 -8.52 7.36
CA TYR A 174 -15.50 -7.65 7.07
C TYR A 174 -15.74 -6.20 7.52
N PRO A 175 -14.67 -5.44 7.82
CA PRO A 175 -14.81 -4.10 8.39
C PRO A 175 -15.47 -3.08 7.46
N MET A 176 -15.41 -3.28 6.13
CA MET A 176 -15.98 -2.33 5.16
C MET A 176 -16.63 -3.05 3.99
N ARG A 177 -17.72 -2.49 3.49
CA ARG A 177 -18.42 -2.95 2.28
C ARG A 177 -18.75 -1.79 1.36
N GLN A 178 -18.37 -1.91 0.08
CA GLN A 178 -18.92 -1.14 -1.02
C GLN A 178 -20.18 -1.87 -1.52
N TYR A 179 -21.33 -1.21 -1.45
CA TYR A 179 -22.61 -1.84 -1.79
C TYR A 179 -23.25 -1.32 -3.08
N THR A 180 -22.69 -0.29 -3.69
CA THR A 180 -23.07 0.23 -5.01
C THR A 180 -21.95 1.06 -5.60
N SER A 181 -21.86 1.08 -6.93
CA SER A 181 -21.10 2.04 -7.73
C SER A 181 -21.99 3.08 -8.42
N ASN A 182 -23.31 3.06 -8.12
CA ASN A 182 -24.29 3.99 -8.67
C ASN A 182 -25.03 4.73 -7.55
N GLY A 183 -24.26 5.27 -6.61
CA GLY A 183 -24.78 5.98 -5.45
C GLY A 183 -25.19 7.41 -5.77
N GLN A 184 -26.36 7.84 -5.28
CA GLN A 184 -26.89 9.20 -5.41
C GLN A 184 -26.98 9.81 -4.00
N ILE A 185 -26.16 10.82 -3.70
CA ILE A 185 -26.12 11.49 -2.39
C ILE A 185 -26.09 13.01 -2.54
N GLY A 186 -26.44 13.73 -1.47
CA GLY A 186 -26.34 15.18 -1.47
C GLY A 186 -24.92 15.69 -1.69
N GLY A 187 -24.82 16.80 -2.43
CA GLY A 187 -23.57 17.50 -2.70
C GLY A 187 -22.81 17.06 -3.95
N TYR A 188 -23.30 16.06 -4.68
CA TYR A 188 -22.76 15.68 -5.99
C TYR A 188 -23.87 15.18 -6.93
N ALA A 189 -23.87 15.64 -8.16
CA ALA A 189 -24.92 15.29 -9.13
C ALA A 189 -24.65 13.97 -9.89
N GLY A 190 -23.41 13.48 -9.86
CA GLY A 190 -23.02 12.22 -10.49
C GLY A 190 -23.19 11.02 -9.57
N SER A 191 -22.92 9.83 -10.09
CA SER A 191 -22.88 8.60 -9.29
C SER A 191 -21.58 8.48 -8.53
N LEU A 192 -21.64 7.98 -7.31
CA LEU A 192 -20.51 7.70 -6.43
C LEU A 192 -20.54 6.25 -5.94
N ASP A 193 -19.37 5.75 -5.61
CA ASP A 193 -19.22 4.48 -4.93
C ASP A 193 -19.54 4.67 -3.45
N LEU A 194 -20.58 3.96 -2.94
CA LEU A 194 -21.03 4.08 -1.57
C LEU A 194 -20.63 2.87 -0.75
N ASN A 195 -20.06 3.19 0.41
CA ASN A 195 -19.53 2.22 1.32
C ASN A 195 -20.12 2.39 2.72
N TYR A 196 -20.10 1.30 3.46
CA TYR A 196 -20.36 1.28 4.87
C TYR A 196 -19.18 0.70 5.63
N PHE A 197 -18.62 1.47 6.57
CA PHE A 197 -17.61 1.00 7.51
C PHE A 197 -18.24 0.63 8.85
N ALA A 198 -17.95 -0.57 9.36
CA ALA A 198 -18.50 -1.13 10.61
C ALA A 198 -17.80 -0.54 11.84
N GLY A 199 -17.93 0.75 12.03
CA GLY A 199 -17.35 1.45 13.16
C GLY A 199 -17.55 2.96 13.10
N ASP A 200 -17.01 3.63 14.09
CA ASP A 200 -16.92 5.09 14.16
C ASP A 200 -15.55 5.59 13.65
N LYS A 201 -15.34 6.90 13.69
CA LYS A 201 -14.07 7.51 13.26
C LYS A 201 -12.88 7.03 14.09
N ALA A 202 -13.08 6.77 15.39
CA ALA A 202 -12.00 6.26 16.23
C ALA A 202 -11.58 4.84 15.85
N ALA A 203 -12.53 4.00 15.43
CA ALA A 203 -12.25 2.68 14.87
C ALA A 203 -11.55 2.78 13.50
N TRP A 204 -11.96 3.74 12.66
CA TRP A 204 -11.29 4.02 11.37
C TRP A 204 -9.84 4.45 11.58
N ASP A 205 -9.59 5.41 12.47
CA ASP A 205 -8.27 5.97 12.72
C ASP A 205 -7.26 4.90 13.20
N LYS A 206 -7.72 3.81 13.83
CA LYS A 206 -6.85 2.67 14.19
C LYS A 206 -6.24 1.98 12.97
N TYR A 207 -6.94 1.91 11.84
CA TYR A 207 -6.39 1.38 10.59
C TYR A 207 -5.30 2.28 10.00
N ALA A 208 -5.30 3.56 10.31
CA ALA A 208 -4.19 4.46 9.96
C ALA A 208 -2.95 4.27 10.87
N GLY A 209 -3.06 3.46 11.93
CA GLY A 209 -2.06 3.37 12.98
C GLY A 209 -2.08 4.58 13.94
N VAL A 210 -3.13 5.40 13.88
CA VAL A 210 -3.38 6.52 14.82
C VAL A 210 -3.90 5.93 16.13
N GLY A 211 -3.21 6.19 17.21
CA GLY A 211 -3.63 5.68 18.55
C GLY A 211 -2.87 4.45 19.03
N ALA A 212 -1.98 3.88 18.25
CA ALA A 212 -0.88 3.10 18.79
C ALA A 212 0.12 4.09 19.42
N ASN A 213 -0.33 4.76 20.49
CA ASN A 213 0.55 5.55 21.33
C ASN A 213 1.56 4.62 21.99
N THR A 214 2.69 4.39 21.35
CA THR A 214 3.94 4.32 22.09
C THR A 214 4.25 5.75 22.52
N PRO A 215 4.35 6.04 23.83
CA PRO A 215 4.75 7.37 24.27
C PRO A 215 6.14 7.64 23.68
N VAL A 216 6.27 8.73 22.91
CA VAL A 216 7.58 9.29 22.60
C VAL A 216 8.04 9.95 23.90
N ASN A 217 8.63 9.16 24.77
CA ASN A 217 9.39 9.68 25.89
C ASN A 217 10.76 10.11 25.36
N PRO A 218 11.24 11.35 25.62
CA PRO A 218 12.60 11.73 25.22
C PRO A 218 13.58 10.78 25.90
N ALA A 219 14.50 10.25 25.08
CA ALA A 219 15.38 9.15 25.39
C ALA A 219 16.06 9.22 26.77
N PRO A 220 15.91 8.17 27.60
CA PRO A 220 17.00 7.71 28.44
C PRO A 220 17.87 6.76 27.62
N ALA A 221 19.17 6.74 27.94
CA ALA A 221 20.18 5.90 27.32
C ALA A 221 19.76 4.41 27.21
N PRO A 222 20.32 3.65 26.27
CA PRO A 222 19.75 2.42 25.72
C PRO A 222 19.68 1.31 26.78
N VAL A 223 18.45 0.99 27.20
CA VAL A 223 18.14 -0.29 27.80
C VAL A 223 17.72 -1.20 26.65
N VAL A 224 18.48 -2.23 26.37
CA VAL A 224 18.27 -3.23 25.33
C VAL A 224 16.96 -3.98 25.63
N SER A 225 15.83 -3.56 25.03
CA SER A 225 14.65 -4.40 24.89
C SER A 225 14.74 -5.18 23.56
N PRO A 226 14.26 -6.43 23.47
CA PRO A 226 14.45 -7.21 22.27
C PRO A 226 13.82 -6.50 21.07
N SER A 227 14.66 -6.15 20.10
CA SER A 227 14.28 -5.66 18.78
C SER A 227 13.22 -6.57 18.15
N PRO A 228 12.27 -6.02 17.34
CA PRO A 228 11.50 -6.87 16.46
C PRO A 228 12.50 -7.74 15.71
N THR A 229 12.22 -9.03 15.64
CA THR A 229 13.09 -10.02 14.98
C THR A 229 13.30 -9.54 13.55
N VAL A 230 14.47 -8.96 13.29
CA VAL A 230 14.89 -8.61 11.93
C VAL A 230 14.99 -9.95 11.21
N VAL A 231 14.10 -10.18 10.24
CA VAL A 231 14.13 -11.42 9.47
C VAL A 231 15.36 -11.35 8.57
N HIS A 232 16.43 -11.94 9.03
CA HIS A 232 17.64 -12.08 8.23
C HIS A 232 17.41 -13.18 7.19
N THR A 233 17.29 -12.79 5.93
CA THR A 233 17.15 -13.74 4.81
C THR A 233 18.49 -13.92 4.13
N THR A 234 18.90 -15.18 3.99
CA THR A 234 20.13 -15.53 3.26
C THR A 234 19.85 -15.63 1.77
N TYR A 235 20.66 -14.94 1.00
CA TYR A 235 20.61 -14.97 -0.47
C TYR A 235 21.93 -15.50 -1.01
N GLU A 236 21.87 -16.17 -2.16
CA GLU A 236 23.02 -16.59 -2.96
C GLU A 236 23.19 -15.66 -4.15
N VAL A 237 24.42 -15.28 -4.42
CA VAL A 237 24.81 -14.43 -5.57
C VAL A 237 24.81 -15.27 -6.84
N VAL A 238 24.00 -14.87 -7.83
CA VAL A 238 23.85 -15.59 -9.11
C VAL A 238 24.54 -14.92 -10.29
N VAL A 239 25.27 -13.83 -10.03
CA VAL A 239 26.10 -13.11 -11.00
C VAL A 239 27.59 -13.31 -10.70
N ASP A 240 28.47 -13.09 -11.68
CA ASP A 240 29.90 -13.33 -11.50
C ASP A 240 30.58 -12.35 -10.55
N ALA A 241 30.03 -11.11 -10.45
CA ALA A 241 30.51 -10.07 -9.57
C ALA A 241 29.34 -9.21 -9.07
N LEU A 242 29.17 -9.11 -7.76
CA LEU A 242 28.19 -8.25 -7.11
C LEU A 242 28.90 -7.26 -6.19
N ASN A 243 28.93 -6.00 -6.56
CA ASN A 243 29.59 -4.95 -5.78
C ASN A 243 28.86 -4.67 -4.49
N VAL A 244 29.62 -4.51 -3.40
CA VAL A 244 29.17 -4.02 -2.11
C VAL A 244 29.50 -2.55 -1.99
N ARG A 245 28.52 -1.72 -1.66
CA ARG A 245 28.68 -0.27 -1.64
C ARG A 245 28.37 0.34 -0.27
N THR A 246 28.85 1.57 -0.08
CA THR A 246 28.57 2.36 1.14
C THR A 246 27.19 2.99 1.15
N GLU A 247 26.55 3.10 0.00
CA GLU A 247 25.24 3.70 -0.22
C GLU A 247 24.45 2.87 -1.23
N PRO A 248 23.10 2.91 -1.20
CA PRO A 248 22.25 2.23 -2.18
C PRO A 248 22.18 3.02 -3.49
N SER A 249 23.32 3.22 -4.12
CA SER A 249 23.50 4.04 -5.31
C SER A 249 24.71 3.57 -6.12
N LEU A 250 24.68 3.77 -7.45
CA LEU A 250 25.85 3.57 -8.32
C LEU A 250 27.00 4.53 -7.99
N ASN A 251 26.71 5.66 -7.35
CA ASN A 251 27.72 6.62 -6.87
C ASN A 251 28.34 6.22 -5.51
N GLY A 252 27.73 5.29 -4.78
CA GLY A 252 28.28 4.76 -3.53
C GLY A 252 29.63 4.08 -3.76
N GLN A 253 30.59 4.33 -2.86
CA GLN A 253 31.93 3.73 -2.95
C GLN A 253 31.84 2.18 -2.90
N ILE A 254 32.51 1.48 -3.80
CA ILE A 254 32.66 0.04 -3.77
C ILE A 254 33.67 -0.31 -2.69
N VAL A 255 33.27 -1.11 -1.70
CA VAL A 255 34.11 -1.51 -0.56
C VAL A 255 34.39 -3.00 -0.50
N ALA A 256 33.65 -3.82 -1.28
CA ALA A 256 33.86 -5.25 -1.44
C ALA A 256 33.13 -5.74 -2.69
N CYS A 257 33.32 -7.02 -3.02
CA CYS A 257 32.61 -7.70 -4.11
C CYS A 257 32.34 -9.14 -3.71
N TYR A 258 31.13 -9.63 -3.97
CA TYR A 258 30.80 -11.05 -3.90
C TYR A 258 30.92 -11.68 -5.29
N GLY A 259 31.50 -12.86 -5.36
CA GLY A 259 31.44 -13.70 -6.58
C GLY A 259 30.20 -14.60 -6.59
N ARG A 260 29.95 -15.23 -7.71
CA ARG A 260 28.89 -16.22 -7.93
C ARG A 260 28.97 -17.33 -6.83
N GLY A 261 27.82 -17.70 -6.28
CA GLY A 261 27.71 -18.67 -5.19
C GLY A 261 28.02 -18.09 -3.80
N GLY A 262 28.51 -16.84 -3.72
CA GLY A 262 28.67 -16.12 -2.47
C GLY A 262 27.33 -15.93 -1.74
N LYS A 263 27.35 -15.94 -0.41
CA LYS A 263 26.12 -15.76 0.38
C LYS A 263 26.12 -14.41 1.06
N VAL A 264 25.00 -13.71 1.02
CA VAL A 264 24.75 -12.46 1.73
C VAL A 264 23.47 -12.58 2.54
N VAL A 265 23.51 -12.09 3.77
CA VAL A 265 22.36 -12.08 4.68
C VAL A 265 21.83 -10.66 4.74
N LEU A 266 20.67 -10.42 4.12
CA LEU A 266 20.03 -9.11 4.11
C LEU A 266 19.05 -8.97 5.28
N ASP A 267 18.89 -7.74 5.80
CA ASP A 267 18.02 -7.42 6.94
C ASP A 267 16.56 -7.14 6.52
N GLY A 268 16.21 -7.49 5.30
CA GLY A 268 14.87 -7.26 4.75
C GLY A 268 14.62 -5.82 4.27
N TRP A 269 15.55 -4.87 4.48
CA TRP A 269 15.45 -3.52 3.93
C TRP A 269 15.73 -3.51 2.43
N GLY A 270 14.99 -2.69 1.68
CA GLY A 270 15.24 -2.47 0.26
C GLY A 270 14.83 -1.08 -0.18
N VAL A 271 15.47 -0.58 -1.24
CA VAL A 271 15.15 0.70 -1.88
C VAL A 271 15.45 0.61 -3.37
N TYR A 272 14.63 1.27 -4.19
CA TYR A 272 14.93 1.48 -5.61
C TYR A 272 15.74 2.77 -5.79
N ALA A 273 16.89 2.64 -6.44
CA ALA A 273 17.74 3.77 -6.81
C ALA A 273 18.61 3.39 -7.99
N ASP A 274 18.88 4.34 -8.88
CA ASP A 274 19.75 4.21 -10.06
C ASP A 274 19.42 3.00 -10.97
N GLY A 275 18.11 2.64 -11.06
CA GLY A 275 17.63 1.53 -11.89
C GLY A 275 17.77 0.14 -11.25
N PHE A 276 18.05 0.05 -9.94
CA PHE A 276 18.22 -1.19 -9.19
C PHE A 276 17.40 -1.23 -7.93
N LEU A 277 16.96 -2.43 -7.53
CA LEU A 277 16.51 -2.73 -6.17
C LEU A 277 17.75 -3.02 -5.31
N TRP A 278 17.98 -2.22 -4.30
CA TRP A 278 19.08 -2.37 -3.35
C TRP A 278 18.60 -3.05 -2.06
N GLY A 279 19.41 -3.97 -1.54
CA GLY A 279 19.28 -4.52 -0.20
C GLY A 279 20.46 -4.09 0.66
N ARG A 280 20.32 -4.24 1.99
CA ARG A 280 21.38 -3.87 2.94
C ARG A 280 21.63 -4.93 3.99
N TYR A 281 22.81 -4.83 4.60
CA TYR A 281 23.22 -5.61 5.76
C TYR A 281 24.27 -4.85 6.58
N VAL A 282 24.53 -5.30 7.80
CA VAL A 282 25.65 -4.77 8.59
C VAL A 282 26.88 -5.60 8.29
N GLY A 283 27.92 -4.97 7.77
CA GLY A 283 29.21 -5.64 7.46
C GLY A 283 29.87 -6.19 8.72
N ALA A 284 30.10 -7.48 8.78
CA ALA A 284 30.61 -8.18 9.97
C ALA A 284 31.95 -7.62 10.49
N SER A 285 32.84 -7.22 9.58
CA SER A 285 34.17 -6.69 9.92
C SER A 285 34.14 -5.18 10.21
N SER A 286 33.21 -4.42 9.65
CA SER A 286 33.18 -2.96 9.75
C SER A 286 32.14 -2.43 10.73
N GLY A 287 31.11 -3.22 11.07
CA GLY A 287 29.94 -2.77 11.83
C GLY A 287 29.08 -1.70 11.12
N GLN A 288 29.39 -1.39 9.86
CA GLN A 288 28.70 -0.35 9.08
C GLN A 288 27.68 -0.95 8.13
N LEU A 289 26.65 -0.16 7.76
CA LEU A 289 25.71 -0.53 6.71
C LEU A 289 26.42 -0.70 5.38
N ARG A 290 26.04 -1.75 4.66
CA ARG A 290 26.53 -2.12 3.34
C ARG A 290 25.35 -2.42 2.45
N TYR A 291 25.48 -2.11 1.17
CA TYR A 291 24.41 -2.19 0.19
C TYR A 291 24.84 -3.00 -1.01
N VAL A 292 23.94 -3.85 -1.49
CA VAL A 292 24.12 -4.66 -2.71
C VAL A 292 22.87 -4.52 -3.57
N ALA A 293 23.03 -4.55 -4.90
CA ALA A 293 21.89 -4.61 -5.81
C ALA A 293 21.31 -6.04 -5.76
N ILE A 294 20.02 -6.16 -5.48
CA ILE A 294 19.29 -7.43 -5.48
C ILE A 294 18.93 -7.83 -6.91
N GLY A 295 18.60 -6.83 -7.75
CA GLY A 295 18.25 -7.00 -9.15
C GLY A 295 18.01 -5.65 -9.81
N THR A 296 17.62 -5.67 -11.09
CA THR A 296 17.20 -4.45 -11.80
C THR A 296 15.84 -3.98 -11.32
N GLU A 297 15.58 -2.68 -11.40
CA GLU A 297 14.28 -2.08 -11.07
C GLU A 297 13.14 -2.63 -11.95
N SER A 298 13.45 -2.99 -13.20
CA SER A 298 12.51 -3.63 -14.12
C SER A 298 12.15 -5.07 -13.73
N GLY A 299 12.93 -5.69 -12.82
CA GLY A 299 12.80 -7.12 -12.49
C GLY A 299 13.27 -8.07 -13.59
N SER A 300 13.91 -7.55 -14.67
CA SER A 300 14.41 -8.38 -15.77
C SER A 300 15.60 -9.25 -15.35
N ASP A 301 16.43 -8.75 -14.43
CA ASP A 301 17.64 -9.45 -13.98
C ASP A 301 17.70 -9.48 -12.46
N TRP A 302 17.91 -10.67 -11.91
CA TRP A 302 18.15 -10.88 -10.50
C TRP A 302 19.60 -11.23 -10.26
N TYR A 303 20.22 -10.58 -9.29
CA TYR A 303 21.62 -10.78 -8.89
C TYR A 303 21.74 -11.64 -7.65
N LEU A 304 20.63 -11.76 -6.91
CA LEU A 304 20.49 -12.57 -5.72
C LEU A 304 19.28 -13.51 -5.84
N THR A 305 19.42 -14.75 -5.37
CA THR A 305 18.34 -15.71 -5.19
C THR A 305 18.24 -16.09 -3.72
N MET A 306 17.01 -16.26 -3.22
CA MET A 306 16.79 -16.65 -1.84
C MET A 306 17.26 -18.10 -1.60
N CYS A 307 18.09 -18.32 -0.61
CA CYS A 307 18.41 -19.68 -0.15
C CYS A 307 17.18 -20.28 0.53
N ARG A 308 16.78 -21.46 0.08
CA ARG A 308 15.69 -22.25 0.70
C ARG A 308 16.13 -22.98 1.95
#